data_77edaae92dec95eaf55be89370d737d3
#
_entry.id   77edaae92dec95eaf55be89370d737d3
#
_cell.length_a   1.000
_cell.length_b   1.000
_cell.length_c   1.000
_cell.angle_alpha   90.00
_cell.angle_beta   90.00
_cell.angle_gamma   90.00
#
_symmetry.space_group_name_H-M   'P 1'
#
loop_
_entity.id
_entity.type
_entity.pdbx_description
1 polymer ?
#
loop_
_entity_poly.entity_id
_entity_poly.type
_entity_poly.pdbx_seq_one_letter_code
_entity_poly.pdbx_strand_id
1 'polypeptide(L)'
;MFKKLRGMFSSDLSIDLGTANTLIYVRERGIVLNEPSVVAIRTHGNQKSVVAVGTEAKRMLGRTPGNIAAIRPMKDGVIADFSVCEKMLQYFINKVHENSFLQPSPRVLICVPCKSTQVERRAIRESALGAGAREVFLIEEPMAAAIGAGLPVEEARGSMVVDIGGCLLYTSPSPRD
;
A
#
# COMPACT_ATOMS: atom_id res chain seq x y z
N MET A 1 4.34 -24.56 -9.44
CA MET A 1 5.18 -25.25 -8.46
C MET A 1 6.24 -24.31 -7.84
N PHE A 2 7.02 -23.56 -8.61
CA PHE A 2 8.04 -22.61 -8.13
C PHE A 2 7.53 -21.49 -7.20
N LYS A 3 6.34 -20.91 -7.44
CA LYS A 3 5.76 -19.88 -6.55
C LYS A 3 5.52 -20.36 -5.11
N LYS A 4 5.20 -21.65 -4.94
CA LYS A 4 4.94 -22.24 -3.61
C LYS A 4 6.22 -22.45 -2.81
N LEU A 5 7.32 -22.83 -3.48
CA LEU A 5 8.65 -22.94 -2.85
C LEU A 5 9.19 -21.55 -2.43
N ARG A 6 9.04 -20.53 -3.30
CA ARG A 6 9.46 -19.15 -2.99
C ARG A 6 8.71 -18.54 -1.81
N GLY A 7 7.48 -18.99 -1.57
CA GLY A 7 6.68 -18.55 -0.42
C GLY A 7 7.11 -19.13 0.92
N MET A 8 7.88 -20.22 0.96
CA MET A 8 8.39 -20.81 2.21
C MET A 8 9.53 -19.97 2.83
N PHE A 9 10.21 -19.14 2.02
CA PHE A 9 11.32 -18.28 2.44
C PHE A 9 10.94 -16.80 2.49
N SER A 10 9.65 -16.50 2.39
CA SER A 10 9.13 -15.13 2.37
C SER A 10 8.41 -14.82 3.68
N SER A 11 8.75 -13.69 4.27
CA SER A 11 7.98 -13.13 5.38
C SER A 11 6.63 -12.60 4.90
N ASP A 12 5.58 -12.82 5.68
CA ASP A 12 4.28 -12.19 5.44
C ASP A 12 4.38 -10.68 5.66
N LEU A 13 3.74 -9.91 4.81
CA LEU A 13 3.77 -8.45 4.85
C LEU A 13 2.39 -7.90 5.20
N SER A 14 2.35 -6.90 6.07
CA SER A 14 1.18 -6.04 6.22
C SER A 14 1.51 -4.68 5.62
N ILE A 15 0.67 -4.19 4.70
CA ILE A 15 0.86 -2.95 3.97
C ILE A 15 -0.29 -1.99 4.29
N ASP A 16 0.06 -0.83 4.81
CA ASP A 16 -0.83 0.33 4.84
C ASP A 16 -0.54 1.17 3.60
N LEU A 17 -1.48 1.14 2.65
CA LEU A 17 -1.36 1.80 1.36
C LEU A 17 -2.00 3.19 1.43
N GLY A 18 -1.40 4.08 2.21
CA GLY A 18 -1.92 5.42 2.40
C GLY A 18 -1.68 6.37 1.22
N THR A 19 -2.54 7.40 1.10
CA THR A 19 -2.43 8.44 0.06
C THR A 19 -1.12 9.25 0.19
N ALA A 20 -0.68 9.51 1.40
CA ALA A 20 0.54 10.27 1.67
C ALA A 20 1.77 9.38 1.75
N ASN A 21 1.71 8.32 2.54
CA ASN A 21 2.81 7.40 2.79
C ASN A 21 2.32 5.95 2.69
N THR A 22 3.20 5.05 2.28
CA THR A 22 3.04 3.61 2.36
C THR A 22 3.91 3.07 3.47
N LEU A 23 3.31 2.28 4.36
CA LEU A 23 4.00 1.60 5.47
C LEU A 23 4.00 0.09 5.20
N ILE A 24 5.12 -0.58 5.46
CA ILE A 24 5.19 -2.04 5.43
C ILE A 24 5.69 -2.54 6.78
N TYR A 25 4.91 -3.42 7.35
CA TYR A 25 5.20 -4.14 8.58
C TYR A 25 5.52 -5.61 8.26
N VAL A 26 6.54 -6.13 8.91
CA VAL A 26 6.90 -7.56 8.88
C VAL A 26 6.84 -8.10 10.31
N ARG A 27 6.21 -9.26 10.46
CA ARG A 27 6.14 -9.93 11.77
C ARG A 27 7.55 -10.07 12.36
N GLU A 28 7.70 -9.78 13.65
CA GLU A 28 8.96 -9.83 14.42
C GLU A 28 10.02 -8.78 14.05
N ARG A 29 9.85 -8.05 12.94
CA ARG A 29 10.75 -6.96 12.53
C ARG A 29 10.15 -5.57 12.71
N GLY A 30 8.83 -5.48 12.90
CA GLY A 30 8.13 -4.21 13.01
C GLY A 30 7.95 -3.51 11.66
N ILE A 31 7.85 -2.17 11.69
CA ILE A 31 7.77 -1.35 10.47
C ILE A 31 9.15 -1.34 9.80
N VAL A 32 9.24 -1.98 8.65
CA VAL A 32 10.48 -2.11 7.87
C VAL A 32 10.57 -1.13 6.72
N LEU A 33 9.46 -0.49 6.36
CA LEU A 33 9.40 0.53 5.32
C LEU A 33 8.37 1.60 5.69
N ASN A 34 8.77 2.87 5.55
CA ASN A 34 7.90 4.04 5.65
C ASN A 34 8.35 5.02 4.58
N GLU A 35 7.65 5.02 3.46
CA GLU A 35 8.03 5.80 2.28
C GLU A 35 6.83 6.58 1.75
N PRO A 36 7.04 7.77 1.19
CA PRO A 36 5.99 8.50 0.49
C PRO A 36 5.38 7.70 -0.66
N SER A 37 4.06 7.74 -0.81
CA SER A 37 3.33 7.13 -1.93
C SER A 37 3.48 7.99 -3.20
N VAL A 38 4.70 8.11 -3.70
CA VAL A 38 5.08 8.93 -4.87
C VAL A 38 5.95 8.11 -5.81
N VAL A 39 5.72 8.25 -7.10
CA VAL A 39 6.51 7.61 -8.16
C VAL A 39 6.89 8.64 -9.22
N ALA A 40 8.16 8.70 -9.57
CA ALA A 40 8.64 9.48 -10.70
C ALA A 40 8.70 8.58 -11.95
N ILE A 41 8.02 9.00 -13.00
CA ILE A 41 7.89 8.26 -14.26
C ILE A 41 8.49 9.08 -15.38
N ARG A 42 9.34 8.46 -16.18
CA ARG A 42 9.79 9.00 -17.45
C ARG A 42 8.90 8.47 -18.57
N THR A 43 8.40 9.37 -19.39
CA THR A 43 7.66 9.03 -20.62
C THR A 43 8.57 9.25 -21.82
N HIS A 44 8.78 8.21 -22.61
CA HIS A 44 9.49 8.25 -23.88
C HIS A 44 8.59 7.64 -24.97
N GLY A 45 7.94 8.47 -25.77
CA GLY A 45 6.88 8.03 -26.68
C GLY A 45 5.75 7.37 -25.90
N ASN A 46 5.40 6.14 -26.25
CA ASN A 46 4.37 5.34 -25.58
C ASN A 46 4.89 4.50 -24.39
N GLN A 47 6.18 4.57 -24.09
CA GLN A 47 6.77 3.78 -22.99
C GLN A 47 6.90 4.61 -21.73
N LYS A 48 6.40 4.05 -20.62
CA LYS A 48 6.55 4.61 -19.26
C LYS A 48 7.54 3.77 -18.48
N SER A 49 8.59 4.39 -17.95
CA SER A 49 9.58 3.77 -17.08
C SER A 49 9.64 4.47 -15.72
N VAL A 50 9.78 3.67 -14.65
CA VAL A 50 9.96 4.21 -13.31
C VAL A 50 11.39 4.70 -13.14
N VAL A 51 11.57 5.93 -12.68
CA VAL A 51 12.86 6.59 -12.43
C VAL A 51 13.20 6.56 -10.95
N ALA A 52 12.21 6.84 -10.10
CA ALA A 52 12.35 6.85 -8.66
C ALA A 52 11.04 6.53 -7.97
N VAL A 53 11.10 6.07 -6.73
CA VAL A 53 9.93 5.75 -5.88
C VAL A 53 10.18 6.28 -4.46
N GLY A 54 9.12 6.63 -3.75
CA GLY A 54 9.20 7.02 -2.36
C GLY A 54 9.86 8.38 -2.16
N THR A 55 10.78 8.43 -1.22
CA THR A 55 11.47 9.68 -0.81
C THR A 55 12.21 10.34 -1.98
N GLU A 56 12.85 9.57 -2.85
CA GLU A 56 13.55 10.11 -4.02
C GLU A 56 12.56 10.74 -5.01
N ALA A 57 11.45 10.06 -5.30
CA ALA A 57 10.40 10.60 -6.17
C ALA A 57 9.75 11.86 -5.55
N LYS A 58 9.56 11.89 -4.23
CA LYS A 58 9.02 13.06 -3.53
C LYS A 58 9.90 14.30 -3.68
N ARG A 59 11.23 14.15 -3.66
CA ARG A 59 12.18 15.25 -3.90
C ARG A 59 12.08 15.84 -5.30
N MET A 60 11.56 15.05 -6.25
CA MET A 60 11.39 15.46 -7.64
C MET A 60 10.08 16.18 -7.91
N LEU A 61 9.12 16.19 -6.95
CA LEU A 61 7.84 16.90 -7.10
C LEU A 61 8.06 18.38 -7.40
N GLY A 62 7.48 18.86 -8.51
CA GLY A 62 7.59 20.25 -8.96
C GLY A 62 8.96 20.66 -9.50
N ARG A 63 9.90 19.71 -9.65
CA ARG A 63 11.29 19.96 -10.11
C ARG A 63 11.74 19.00 -11.21
N THR A 64 10.80 18.36 -11.92
CA THR A 64 11.10 17.37 -12.94
C THR A 64 11.34 18.02 -14.30
N PRO A 65 12.29 17.51 -15.11
CA PRO A 65 12.38 17.85 -16.54
C PRO A 65 11.09 17.46 -17.28
N GLY A 66 10.81 18.07 -18.42
CA GLY A 66 9.53 17.94 -19.12
C GLY A 66 9.12 16.53 -19.55
N ASN A 67 10.04 15.55 -19.55
CA ASN A 67 9.76 14.15 -19.85
C ASN A 67 9.62 13.26 -18.62
N ILE A 68 9.76 13.82 -17.42
CA ILE A 68 9.59 13.11 -16.15
C ILE A 68 8.42 13.76 -15.38
N ALA A 69 7.54 12.94 -14.86
CA ALA A 69 6.44 13.36 -13.98
C ALA A 69 6.51 12.60 -12.66
N ALA A 70 6.52 13.33 -11.54
CA ALA A 70 6.35 12.73 -10.23
C ALA A 70 4.86 12.77 -9.87
N ILE A 71 4.26 11.61 -9.69
CA ILE A 71 2.82 11.43 -9.46
C ILE A 71 2.55 10.63 -8.19
N ARG A 72 1.36 10.81 -7.64
CA ARG A 72 0.82 10.00 -6.55
C ARG A 72 -0.14 8.98 -7.14
N PRO A 73 0.16 7.68 -7.09
CA PRO A 73 -0.74 6.66 -7.62
C PRO A 73 -1.99 6.46 -6.77
N MET A 74 -1.94 6.95 -5.50
CA MET A 74 -3.07 6.95 -4.58
C MET A 74 -3.63 8.36 -4.44
N LYS A 75 -4.94 8.49 -4.50
CA LYS A 75 -5.68 9.75 -4.27
C LYS A 75 -6.96 9.44 -3.51
N ASP A 76 -7.18 10.16 -2.42
CA ASP A 76 -8.40 10.02 -1.60
C ASP A 76 -8.67 8.56 -1.15
N GLY A 77 -7.60 7.80 -0.84
CA GLY A 77 -7.68 6.40 -0.41
C GLY A 77 -7.92 5.40 -1.54
N VAL A 78 -7.99 5.84 -2.79
CA VAL A 78 -8.22 4.97 -3.96
C VAL A 78 -7.03 4.98 -4.92
N ILE A 79 -6.91 3.92 -5.74
CA ILE A 79 -5.88 3.86 -6.78
C ILE A 79 -6.32 4.76 -7.95
N ALA A 80 -5.55 5.81 -8.21
CA ALA A 80 -5.75 6.71 -9.35
C ALA A 80 -5.05 6.20 -10.63
N ASP A 81 -3.93 5.47 -10.49
CA ASP A 81 -3.20 4.85 -11.60
C ASP A 81 -2.70 3.46 -11.19
N PHE A 82 -3.35 2.43 -11.76
CA PHE A 82 -3.06 1.01 -11.46
C PHE A 82 -1.64 0.59 -11.80
N SER A 83 -1.22 0.92 -13.00
CA SER A 83 0.10 0.53 -13.50
C SER A 83 1.22 1.10 -12.64
N VAL A 84 1.03 2.33 -12.17
CA VAL A 84 2.00 3.00 -11.31
C VAL A 84 1.95 2.48 -9.89
N CYS A 85 0.76 2.19 -9.37
CA CYS A 85 0.58 1.59 -8.06
C CYS A 85 1.22 0.19 -7.99
N GLU A 86 1.01 -0.65 -9.00
CA GLU A 86 1.64 -1.96 -9.11
C GLU A 86 3.17 -1.86 -9.08
N LYS A 87 3.74 -0.95 -9.87
CA LYS A 87 5.20 -0.72 -9.89
C LYS A 87 5.74 -0.20 -8.56
N MET A 88 4.98 0.67 -7.89
CA MET A 88 5.33 1.16 -6.55
C MET A 88 5.35 0.01 -5.54
N LEU A 89 4.30 -0.81 -5.52
CA LEU A 89 4.21 -1.98 -4.65
C LEU A 89 5.34 -2.98 -4.94
N GLN A 90 5.61 -3.25 -6.21
CA GLN A 90 6.71 -4.12 -6.63
C GLN A 90 8.06 -3.62 -6.12
N TYR A 91 8.32 -2.33 -6.25
CA TYR A 91 9.54 -1.70 -5.73
C TYR A 91 9.65 -1.86 -4.23
N PHE A 92 8.57 -1.58 -3.48
CA PHE A 92 8.58 -1.66 -2.02
C PHE A 92 8.71 -3.10 -1.53
N ILE A 93 7.99 -4.05 -2.13
CA ILE A 93 8.12 -5.48 -1.80
C ILE A 93 9.54 -5.98 -2.06
N ASN A 94 10.15 -5.60 -3.17
CA ASN A 94 11.53 -5.95 -3.48
C ASN A 94 12.51 -5.33 -2.48
N LYS A 95 12.33 -4.05 -2.13
CA LYS A 95 13.17 -3.33 -1.16
C LYS A 95 13.15 -3.99 0.23
N VAL A 96 11.99 -4.46 0.68
CA VAL A 96 11.87 -5.18 1.97
C VAL A 96 12.61 -6.51 1.95
N HIS A 97 12.76 -7.12 0.79
CA HIS A 97 13.41 -8.41 0.59
C HIS A 97 14.77 -8.32 -0.10
N GLU A 98 15.38 -7.13 -0.15
CA GLU A 98 16.63 -6.87 -0.88
C GLU A 98 17.78 -7.80 -0.46
N ASN A 99 17.80 -8.24 0.80
CA ASN A 99 18.80 -9.17 1.32
C ASN A 99 18.38 -10.65 1.19
N SER A 100 17.28 -10.96 0.51
CA SER A 100 16.84 -12.33 0.34
C SER A 100 17.46 -12.96 -0.91
N PHE A 101 18.14 -14.10 -0.75
CA PHE A 101 18.79 -14.84 -1.83
C PHE A 101 17.81 -15.31 -2.92
N LEU A 102 16.53 -15.51 -2.56
CA LEU A 102 15.46 -15.89 -3.47
C LEU A 102 14.45 -14.74 -3.55
N GLN A 103 14.04 -14.36 -4.76
CA GLN A 103 12.96 -13.39 -4.94
C GLN A 103 11.68 -13.92 -4.27
N PRO A 104 11.23 -13.31 -3.17
CA PRO A 104 10.11 -13.83 -2.39
C PRO A 104 8.77 -13.60 -3.10
N SER A 105 7.80 -14.45 -2.78
CA SER A 105 6.40 -14.23 -3.13
C SER A 105 5.60 -14.24 -1.82
N PRO A 106 5.51 -13.09 -1.12
CA PRO A 106 4.89 -13.01 0.20
C PRO A 106 3.37 -13.17 0.13
N ARG A 107 2.78 -13.57 1.26
CA ARG A 107 1.37 -13.23 1.54
C ARG A 107 1.33 -11.79 1.99
N VAL A 108 0.35 -11.05 1.50
CA VAL A 108 0.24 -9.62 1.78
C VAL A 108 -1.14 -9.32 2.35
N LEU A 109 -1.18 -8.67 3.49
CA LEU A 109 -2.38 -8.06 4.07
C LEU A 109 -2.34 -6.57 3.77
N ILE A 110 -3.39 -6.02 3.14
CA ILE A 110 -3.46 -4.60 2.77
C ILE A 110 -4.64 -3.94 3.45
N CYS A 111 -4.39 -2.79 4.09
CA CYS A 111 -5.44 -1.94 4.62
C CYS A 111 -6.19 -1.23 3.50
N VAL A 112 -7.52 -1.15 3.62
CA VAL A 112 -8.40 -0.48 2.68
C VAL A 112 -9.40 0.41 3.43
N PRO A 113 -9.79 1.56 2.88
CA PRO A 113 -10.83 2.40 3.47
C PRO A 113 -12.17 1.65 3.59
N CYS A 114 -12.94 1.91 4.66
CA CYS A 114 -14.25 1.28 4.87
C CYS A 114 -15.22 1.46 3.70
N LYS A 115 -15.17 2.63 3.05
CA LYS A 115 -16.06 2.98 1.95
C LYS A 115 -15.56 2.53 0.59
N SER A 116 -14.45 1.77 0.52
CA SER A 116 -13.93 1.28 -0.74
C SER A 116 -14.93 0.34 -1.43
N THR A 117 -15.17 0.62 -2.71
CA THR A 117 -16.04 -0.17 -3.56
C THR A 117 -15.42 -1.54 -3.88
N GLN A 118 -16.22 -2.48 -4.36
CA GLN A 118 -15.71 -3.79 -4.79
C GLN A 118 -14.71 -3.66 -5.95
N VAL A 119 -14.90 -2.67 -6.82
CA VAL A 119 -13.98 -2.39 -7.94
C VAL A 119 -12.62 -1.93 -7.41
N GLU A 120 -12.60 -1.02 -6.46
CA GLU A 120 -11.37 -0.53 -5.81
C GLU A 120 -10.65 -1.63 -5.03
N ARG A 121 -11.39 -2.43 -4.26
CA ARG A 121 -10.83 -3.59 -3.53
C ARG A 121 -10.19 -4.61 -4.48
N ARG A 122 -10.86 -4.90 -5.60
CA ARG A 122 -10.32 -5.76 -6.65
C ARG A 122 -9.06 -5.18 -7.25
N ALA A 123 -9.07 -3.91 -7.51
CA ALA A 123 -7.97 -3.14 -8.05
C ALA A 123 -6.70 -3.23 -7.19
N ILE A 124 -6.83 -2.99 -5.89
CA ILE A 124 -5.74 -3.11 -4.92
C ILE A 124 -5.19 -4.53 -4.91
N ARG A 125 -6.09 -5.53 -4.89
CA ARG A 125 -5.70 -6.95 -4.91
C ARG A 125 -4.91 -7.31 -6.18
N GLU A 126 -5.40 -6.91 -7.34
CA GLU A 126 -4.75 -7.20 -8.62
C GLU A 126 -3.39 -6.49 -8.74
N SER A 127 -3.28 -5.23 -8.28
CA SER A 127 -2.00 -4.51 -8.22
C SER A 127 -0.97 -5.22 -7.33
N ALA A 128 -1.39 -5.72 -6.18
CA ALA A 128 -0.48 -6.44 -5.28
C ALA A 128 -0.07 -7.82 -5.84
N LEU A 129 -0.98 -8.55 -6.49
CA LEU A 129 -0.67 -9.80 -7.18
C LEU A 129 0.28 -9.56 -8.36
N GLY A 130 0.06 -8.51 -9.16
CA GLY A 130 0.95 -8.08 -10.24
C GLY A 130 2.33 -7.67 -9.72
N ALA A 131 2.39 -7.05 -8.54
CA ALA A 131 3.64 -6.71 -7.86
C ALA A 131 4.43 -7.94 -7.34
N GLY A 132 3.87 -9.14 -7.42
CA GLY A 132 4.55 -10.40 -7.07
C GLY A 132 4.07 -11.06 -5.78
N ALA A 133 3.05 -10.54 -5.12
CA ALA A 133 2.42 -11.22 -3.99
C ALA A 133 1.87 -12.60 -4.43
N ARG A 134 1.99 -13.60 -3.55
CA ARG A 134 1.41 -14.93 -3.76
C ARG A 134 -0.08 -14.94 -3.46
N GLU A 135 -0.46 -14.24 -2.42
CA GLU A 135 -1.81 -14.18 -1.87
C GLU A 135 -2.04 -12.81 -1.24
N VAL A 136 -3.23 -12.27 -1.40
CA VAL A 136 -3.58 -10.94 -0.92
C VAL A 136 -4.88 -10.99 -0.11
N PHE A 137 -4.80 -10.51 1.11
CA PHE A 137 -5.91 -10.30 2.01
C PHE A 137 -6.15 -8.79 2.16
N LEU A 138 -7.41 -8.42 2.33
CA LEU A 138 -7.79 -7.03 2.56
C LEU A 138 -8.44 -6.91 3.95
N ILE A 139 -8.09 -5.86 4.67
CA ILE A 139 -8.68 -5.50 5.96
C ILE A 139 -9.08 -4.03 5.93
N GLU A 140 -10.18 -3.69 6.57
CA GLU A 140 -10.58 -2.29 6.69
C GLU A 140 -9.68 -1.54 7.68
N GLU A 141 -9.25 -0.31 7.31
CA GLU A 141 -8.35 0.52 8.12
C GLU A 141 -8.78 0.64 9.58
N PRO A 142 -10.05 0.95 9.92
CA PRO A 142 -10.46 1.03 11.32
C PRO A 142 -10.41 -0.31 12.05
N MET A 143 -10.65 -1.42 11.35
CA MET A 143 -10.54 -2.75 11.94
C MET A 143 -9.08 -3.08 12.24
N ALA A 144 -8.17 -2.77 11.31
CA ALA A 144 -6.74 -2.94 11.53
C ALA A 144 -6.23 -2.08 12.69
N ALA A 145 -6.68 -0.84 12.77
CA ALA A 145 -6.35 0.09 13.86
C ALA A 145 -6.89 -0.41 15.22
N ALA A 146 -8.13 -0.93 15.26
CA ALA A 146 -8.73 -1.50 16.46
C ALA A 146 -7.95 -2.71 16.97
N ILE A 147 -7.58 -3.62 16.08
CA ILE A 147 -6.74 -4.79 16.40
C ILE A 147 -5.37 -4.33 16.92
N GLY A 148 -4.76 -3.38 16.23
CA GLY A 148 -3.45 -2.83 16.62
C GLY A 148 -3.45 -2.11 17.97
N ALA A 149 -4.57 -1.48 18.34
CA ALA A 149 -4.79 -0.86 19.63
C ALA A 149 -5.20 -1.86 20.75
N GLY A 150 -5.35 -3.14 20.42
CA GLY A 150 -5.75 -4.18 21.38
C GLY A 150 -7.21 -4.07 21.81
N LEU A 151 -8.08 -3.46 21.00
CA LEU A 151 -9.49 -3.40 21.30
C LEU A 151 -10.15 -4.77 21.14
N PRO A 152 -11.17 -5.10 21.96
CA PRO A 152 -11.83 -6.41 21.93
C PRO A 152 -12.78 -6.52 20.73
N VAL A 153 -12.22 -6.64 19.51
CA VAL A 153 -12.99 -6.65 18.25
C VAL A 153 -13.85 -7.91 18.07
N GLU A 154 -13.57 -8.97 18.83
CA GLU A 154 -14.33 -10.24 18.82
C GLU A 154 -15.48 -10.26 19.84
N GLU A 155 -15.53 -9.28 20.74
CA GLU A 155 -16.57 -9.20 21.77
C GLU A 155 -17.75 -8.35 21.27
N ALA A 156 -18.96 -8.66 21.77
CA ALA A 156 -20.16 -7.87 21.50
C ALA A 156 -20.17 -6.56 22.33
N ARG A 157 -19.12 -5.75 22.15
CA ARG A 157 -18.94 -4.43 22.78
C ARG A 157 -18.79 -3.36 21.72
N GLY A 158 -19.39 -2.18 21.96
CA GLY A 158 -19.12 -0.99 21.17
C GLY A 158 -17.73 -0.44 21.51
N SER A 159 -16.84 -0.42 20.51
CA SER A 159 -15.55 0.25 20.59
C SER A 159 -15.44 1.28 19.46
N MET A 160 -14.73 2.37 19.70
CA MET A 160 -14.55 3.43 18.71
C MET A 160 -13.06 3.65 18.45
N VAL A 161 -12.72 3.75 17.17
CA VAL A 161 -11.39 4.15 16.69
C VAL A 161 -11.55 5.43 15.89
N VAL A 162 -10.68 6.40 16.16
CA VAL A 162 -10.56 7.60 15.37
C VAL A 162 -9.20 7.56 14.67
N ASP A 163 -9.22 7.38 13.36
CA ASP A 163 -8.03 7.39 12.53
C ASP A 163 -7.93 8.72 11.80
N ILE A 164 -6.83 9.43 11.99
CA ILE A 164 -6.56 10.75 11.40
C ILE A 164 -5.37 10.62 10.48
N GLY A 165 -5.65 10.37 9.20
CA GLY A 165 -4.66 10.26 8.14
C GLY A 165 -4.18 11.60 7.57
N GLY A 166 -3.20 11.54 6.67
CA GLY A 166 -2.61 12.73 6.03
C GLY A 166 -3.50 13.42 5.00
N CYS A 167 -4.56 12.77 4.50
CA CYS A 167 -5.40 13.30 3.40
C CYS A 167 -6.90 13.08 3.56
N LEU A 168 -7.33 12.17 4.42
CA LEU A 168 -8.74 11.79 4.55
C LEU A 168 -9.25 12.13 5.95
N LEU A 169 -10.21 13.02 6.01
CA LEU A 169 -11.07 13.23 7.16
C LEU A 169 -12.51 12.95 6.73
N TYR A 170 -13.07 11.83 7.16
CA TYR A 170 -14.49 11.58 7.03
C TYR A 170 -15.21 12.06 8.28
N THR A 171 -16.16 12.97 8.09
CA THR A 171 -17.13 13.28 9.13
C THR A 171 -18.30 12.30 9.01
N SER A 172 -18.61 11.59 10.07
CA SER A 172 -19.88 10.90 10.19
C SER A 172 -20.93 11.92 10.63
N PRO A 173 -22.11 11.98 9.99
CA PRO A 173 -23.19 12.82 10.51
C PRO A 173 -23.51 12.38 11.94
N SER A 174 -23.68 13.36 12.83
CA SER A 174 -24.13 13.11 14.19
C SER A 174 -25.54 12.51 14.15
N PRO A 175 -25.86 11.53 15.01
CA PRO A 175 -27.22 11.02 15.12
C PRO A 175 -28.28 12.05 15.55
N ARG A 176 -27.86 13.30 15.74
CA ARG A 176 -28.72 14.42 16.15
C ARG A 176 -28.94 15.46 15.05
N ASP A 177 -28.39 15.25 13.84
CA ASP A 177 -28.60 16.13 12.68
C ASP A 177 -29.73 15.62 11.78
#